data_a612a18e675a83a5bfa72b70056140dd
#
_entry.id   a612a18e675a83a5bfa72b70056140dd
#
_cell.length_a   1.000
_cell.length_b   1.000
_cell.length_c   1.000
_cell.angle_alpha   90.00
_cell.angle_beta   90.00
_cell.angle_gamma   90.00
#
_symmetry.space_group_name_H-M   'P 1'
#
loop_
_entity.id
_entity.type
_entity.pdbx_description
1 polymer ?
#
loop_
_entity_poly.entity_id
_entity_poly.type
_entity_poly.pdbx_seq_one_letter_code
_entity_poly.pdbx_strand_id
1 'polypeptide(L)'
;MTVDVCPVAELPPGHVKIVWSGPLAIGVYNCNGSYYALEDRCSHDDGPLCEGVWEEDECVAVCPRHGSRFDITTGRPLTLPAYEPVDTFPVTVADGWVKVELG
;
A
#
# COMPACT_ATOMS: atom_id res chain seq x y z
N MET A 1 -14.57 -9.13 5.03
CA MET A 1 -15.14 -7.87 4.53
C MET A 1 -14.29 -7.37 3.39
N THR A 2 -14.92 -6.98 2.31
CA THR A 2 -14.23 -6.54 1.08
C THR A 2 -14.51 -5.07 0.85
N VAL A 3 -13.45 -4.31 0.51
CA VAL A 3 -13.56 -2.89 0.17
C VAL A 3 -13.27 -2.72 -1.31
N ASP A 4 -14.19 -2.06 -2.04
CA ASP A 4 -13.99 -1.74 -3.44
C ASP A 4 -13.01 -0.57 -3.56
N VAL A 5 -12.03 -0.69 -4.46
CA VAL A 5 -11.01 0.35 -4.65
C VAL A 5 -11.33 1.19 -5.88
N CYS A 6 -11.27 0.59 -7.06
CA CYS A 6 -11.49 1.29 -8.32
C CYS A 6 -11.55 0.27 -9.46
N PRO A 7 -12.02 0.67 -10.66
CA PRO A 7 -11.84 -0.14 -11.85
C PRO A 7 -10.34 -0.34 -12.14
N VAL A 8 -9.97 -1.48 -12.69
CA VAL A 8 -8.56 -1.81 -12.98
C VAL A 8 -7.90 -0.76 -13.88
N ALA A 9 -8.64 -0.15 -14.77
CA ALA A 9 -8.11 0.88 -15.68
C ALA A 9 -7.67 2.15 -14.94
N GLU A 10 -8.16 2.38 -13.71
CA GLU A 10 -7.79 3.55 -12.91
C GLU A 10 -6.58 3.31 -12.02
N LEU A 11 -6.04 2.09 -12.01
CA LEU A 11 -4.85 1.76 -11.24
C LEU A 11 -3.85 1.02 -12.13
N PRO A 12 -3.26 1.72 -13.12
CA PRO A 12 -2.24 1.12 -13.98
C PRO A 12 -0.92 0.90 -13.24
N PRO A 13 0.00 0.11 -13.84
CA PRO A 13 1.32 -0.09 -13.22
C PRO A 13 1.99 1.23 -12.87
N GLY A 14 2.63 1.28 -11.70
CA GLY A 14 3.31 2.47 -11.20
C GLY A 14 2.43 3.44 -10.44
N HIS A 15 1.17 3.12 -10.23
CA HIS A 15 0.22 3.98 -9.52
C HIS A 15 -0.17 3.39 -8.17
N VAL A 16 -0.61 4.27 -7.27
CA VAL A 16 -1.13 3.92 -5.95
C VAL A 16 -2.44 4.65 -5.73
N LYS A 17 -3.37 4.01 -5.04
CA LYS A 17 -4.65 4.63 -4.67
C LYS A 17 -4.88 4.42 -3.18
N ILE A 18 -5.29 5.48 -2.50
CA ILE A 18 -5.60 5.43 -1.07
C ILE A 18 -7.11 5.25 -0.91
N VAL A 19 -7.51 4.27 -0.10
CA VAL A 19 -8.91 4.04 0.24
C VAL A 19 -9.06 3.96 1.75
N TRP A 20 -10.26 4.19 2.23
CA TRP A 20 -10.57 4.19 3.66
C TRP A 20 -11.63 3.16 3.99
N SER A 21 -11.46 2.50 5.13
CA SER A 21 -12.49 1.68 5.75
C SER A 21 -12.61 2.14 7.20
N GLY A 22 -13.62 2.99 7.47
CA GLY A 22 -13.68 3.68 8.76
C GLY A 22 -12.43 4.51 8.99
N PRO A 23 -11.74 4.37 10.15
CA PRO A 23 -10.50 5.10 10.42
C PRO A 23 -9.26 4.49 9.74
N LEU A 24 -9.40 3.32 9.12
CA LEU A 24 -8.27 2.62 8.50
C LEU A 24 -8.03 3.15 7.09
N ALA A 25 -6.86 3.73 6.86
CA ALA A 25 -6.40 4.14 5.53
C ALA A 25 -5.54 3.04 4.94
N ILE A 26 -5.75 2.72 3.67
CA ILE A 26 -5.07 1.63 2.97
C ILE A 26 -4.53 2.16 1.64
N GLY A 27 -3.25 1.94 1.38
CA GLY A 27 -2.66 2.23 0.07
C GLY A 27 -2.65 0.98 -0.78
N VAL A 28 -3.21 1.07 -1.98
CA VAL A 28 -3.26 -0.04 -2.93
C VAL A 28 -2.34 0.30 -4.10
N TYR A 29 -1.33 -0.53 -4.30
CA TYR A 29 -0.28 -0.31 -5.30
C TYR A 29 -0.40 -1.28 -6.45
N ASN A 30 -0.11 -0.81 -7.65
CA ASN A 30 0.13 -1.68 -8.80
C ASN A 30 1.64 -1.72 -9.06
N CYS A 31 2.28 -2.81 -8.67
CA CYS A 31 3.72 -3.04 -8.88
C CYS A 31 3.88 -3.97 -10.09
N ASN A 32 4.17 -3.37 -11.25
CA ASN A 32 4.43 -4.14 -12.48
C ASN A 32 3.30 -5.11 -12.87
N GLY A 33 2.05 -4.73 -12.61
CA GLY A 33 0.89 -5.55 -12.95
C GLY A 33 0.34 -6.40 -11.80
N SER A 34 1.03 -6.43 -10.66
CA SER A 34 0.54 -7.11 -9.44
C SER A 34 0.07 -6.08 -8.43
N TYR A 35 -1.03 -6.39 -7.76
CA TYR A 35 -1.62 -5.47 -6.80
C TYR A 35 -1.26 -5.87 -5.37
N TYR A 36 -0.91 -4.87 -4.55
CA TYR A 36 -0.60 -5.05 -3.13
C TYR A 36 -1.25 -3.95 -2.32
N ALA A 37 -1.65 -4.26 -1.10
CA ALA A 37 -2.27 -3.28 -0.20
C ALA A 37 -1.57 -3.27 1.14
N LEU A 38 -1.26 -2.06 1.62
CA LEU A 38 -0.66 -1.82 2.93
C LEU A 38 -1.53 -0.87 3.73
N GLU A 39 -1.44 -0.97 5.05
CA GLU A 39 -1.94 0.09 5.90
C GLU A 39 -1.16 1.38 5.61
N ASP A 40 -1.87 2.49 5.40
CA ASP A 40 -1.25 3.79 5.11
C ASP A 40 -0.77 4.44 6.41
N ARG A 41 0.24 3.82 7.03
CA ARG A 41 0.80 4.27 8.29
C ARG A 41 2.27 3.85 8.37
N CYS A 42 3.14 4.82 8.61
CA CYS A 42 4.53 4.51 8.93
C CYS A 42 4.61 4.01 10.37
N SER A 43 5.11 2.80 10.58
CA SER A 43 5.17 2.19 11.91
C SER A 43 6.10 2.96 12.86
N HIS A 44 6.98 3.81 12.33
CA HIS A 44 7.90 4.61 13.14
C HIS A 44 7.18 5.76 13.85
N ASP A 45 6.27 6.48 13.18
CA ASP A 45 5.69 7.69 13.75
C ASP A 45 4.19 7.85 13.52
N ASP A 46 3.52 6.81 13.02
CA ASP A 46 2.08 6.80 12.73
C ASP A 46 1.64 7.79 11.65
N GLY A 47 2.57 8.45 10.97
CA GLY A 47 2.26 9.34 9.85
C GLY A 47 1.93 8.54 8.58
N PRO A 48 1.36 9.20 7.55
CA PRO A 48 1.02 8.52 6.32
C PRO A 48 2.26 7.97 5.62
N LEU A 49 2.15 6.77 5.07
CA LEU A 49 3.23 6.07 4.38
C LEU A 49 3.05 6.10 2.86
N CYS A 50 1.81 5.92 2.40
CA CYS A 50 1.53 5.64 0.99
C CYS A 50 1.34 6.89 0.14
N GLU A 51 1.45 8.08 0.73
CA GLU A 51 1.28 9.35 0.02
C GLU A 51 2.58 9.88 -0.58
N GLY A 52 3.71 9.30 -0.22
CA GLY A 52 5.02 9.74 -0.69
C GLY A 52 5.43 9.08 -2.00
N VAL A 53 6.62 9.45 -2.44
CA VAL A 53 7.27 8.80 -3.59
C VAL A 53 7.56 7.35 -3.24
N TRP A 54 7.40 6.45 -4.20
CA TRP A 54 7.72 5.04 -3.99
C TRP A 54 8.53 4.51 -5.17
N GLU A 55 9.28 3.44 -4.92
CA GLU A 55 10.19 2.86 -5.90
C GLU A 55 9.46 1.74 -6.64
N GLU A 56 8.99 2.04 -7.84
CA GLU A 56 8.15 1.13 -8.62
C GLU A 56 8.87 -0.14 -9.02
N ASP A 57 10.14 -0.04 -9.41
CA ASP A 57 10.92 -1.18 -9.89
C ASP A 57 11.18 -2.22 -8.80
N GLU A 58 11.29 -1.76 -7.55
CA GLU A 58 11.57 -2.63 -6.41
C GLU A 58 10.33 -2.90 -5.57
N CYS A 59 9.21 -2.24 -5.86
CA CYS A 59 7.97 -2.32 -5.09
C CYS A 59 8.21 -1.95 -3.61
N VAL A 60 8.79 -0.76 -3.40
CA VAL A 60 9.17 -0.24 -2.09
C VAL A 60 8.48 1.09 -1.83
N ALA A 61 7.79 1.20 -0.69
CA ALA A 61 7.20 2.46 -0.23
C ALA A 61 8.23 3.22 0.60
N VAL A 62 8.29 4.54 0.42
CA VAL A 62 9.21 5.41 1.14
C VAL A 62 8.41 6.36 2.02
N CYS A 63 8.64 6.32 3.33
CA CYS A 63 7.98 7.21 4.26
C CYS A 63 8.36 8.65 3.94
N PRO A 64 7.40 9.56 3.66
CA PRO A 64 7.74 10.92 3.24
C PRO A 64 8.38 11.77 4.32
N ARG A 65 8.25 11.38 5.60
CA ARG A 65 8.75 12.17 6.72
C ARG A 65 10.19 11.84 7.09
N HIS A 66 10.56 10.56 7.07
CA HIS A 66 11.87 10.12 7.57
C HIS A 66 12.65 9.25 6.59
N GLY A 67 12.09 8.96 5.43
CA GLY A 67 12.77 8.16 4.41
C GLY A 67 12.86 6.67 4.70
N SER A 68 12.15 6.18 5.73
CA SER A 68 12.10 4.74 5.99
C SER A 68 11.49 4.01 4.80
N ARG A 69 12.10 2.89 4.41
CA ARG A 69 11.68 2.11 3.25
C ARG A 69 10.98 0.83 3.72
N PHE A 70 9.87 0.51 3.07
CA PHE A 70 9.08 -0.68 3.38
C PHE A 70 8.86 -1.50 2.12
N ASP A 71 8.99 -2.81 2.25
CA ASP A 71 8.65 -3.75 1.17
C ASP A 71 7.13 -3.79 1.04
N ILE A 72 6.62 -3.32 -0.09
CA ILE A 72 5.16 -3.27 -0.33
C ILE A 72 4.55 -4.67 -0.33
N THR A 73 5.29 -5.68 -0.76
CA THR A 73 4.75 -7.04 -0.86
C THR A 73 4.59 -7.73 0.49
N THR A 74 5.34 -7.33 1.52
CA THR A 74 5.35 -7.97 2.83
C THR A 74 5.00 -7.04 3.98
N GLY A 75 5.10 -5.73 3.78
CA GLY A 75 4.94 -4.73 4.84
C GLY A 75 6.16 -4.60 5.74
N ARG A 76 7.26 -5.28 5.44
CA ARG A 76 8.46 -5.26 6.29
C ARG A 76 9.27 -3.99 6.08
N PRO A 77 9.77 -3.39 7.17
CA PRO A 77 10.70 -2.26 7.04
C PRO A 77 12.06 -2.74 6.53
N LEU A 78 12.62 -1.97 5.60
CA LEU A 78 13.91 -2.28 5.00
C LEU A 78 15.03 -1.39 5.53
N THR A 79 14.68 -0.20 6.06
CA THR A 79 15.67 0.74 6.59
C THR A 79 15.14 1.39 7.86
N LEU A 80 16.09 1.79 8.73
CA LEU A 80 15.75 2.58 9.91
C LEU A 80 15.29 4.00 9.48
N PRO A 81 14.50 4.70 10.29
CA PRO A 81 14.20 4.40 11.70
C PRO A 81 13.03 3.43 11.92
N ALA A 82 12.31 3.01 10.89
CA ALA A 82 11.23 2.02 11.06
C ALA A 82 11.82 0.63 11.28
N TYR A 83 11.30 -0.10 12.27
CA TYR A 83 11.73 -1.46 12.55
C TYR A 83 10.58 -2.44 12.76
N GLU A 84 9.34 -1.95 12.72
CA GLU A 84 8.15 -2.79 12.81
C GLU A 84 7.44 -2.85 11.46
N PRO A 85 6.88 -4.01 11.07
CA PRO A 85 6.14 -4.11 9.82
C PRO A 85 4.81 -3.36 9.92
N VAL A 86 4.27 -2.98 8.76
CA VAL A 86 2.90 -2.50 8.64
C VAL A 86 2.02 -3.64 8.16
N ASP A 87 0.72 -3.57 8.45
CA ASP A 87 -0.22 -4.60 8.02
C ASP A 87 -0.38 -4.58 6.51
N THR A 88 -0.52 -5.78 5.93
CA THR A 88 -0.85 -5.97 4.53
C THR A 88 -2.19 -6.65 4.39
N PHE A 89 -2.84 -6.45 3.25
CA PHE A 89 -4.16 -7.01 2.98
C PHE A 89 -4.18 -7.67 1.60
N PRO A 90 -4.83 -8.82 1.46
CA PRO A 90 -4.96 -9.44 0.13
C PRO A 90 -5.74 -8.55 -0.81
N VAL A 91 -5.35 -8.54 -2.08
CA VAL A 91 -6.03 -7.80 -3.14
C VAL A 91 -6.57 -8.80 -4.15
N THR A 92 -7.81 -8.62 -4.55
CA THR A 92 -8.45 -9.44 -5.58
C THR A 92 -8.98 -8.54 -6.69
N VAL A 93 -9.17 -9.11 -7.87
CA VAL A 93 -9.80 -8.42 -8.99
C VAL A 93 -11.02 -9.26 -9.38
N ALA A 94 -12.18 -8.63 -9.38
CA ALA A 94 -13.43 -9.29 -9.77
C ALA A 94 -14.28 -8.31 -10.57
N ASP A 95 -14.81 -8.77 -11.71
CA ASP A 95 -15.66 -7.96 -12.59
C ASP A 95 -15.02 -6.65 -13.02
N GLY A 96 -13.68 -6.65 -13.21
CA GLY A 96 -12.93 -5.47 -13.63
C GLY A 96 -12.66 -4.46 -12.51
N TRP A 97 -12.93 -4.83 -11.26
CA TRP A 97 -12.69 -3.96 -10.10
C TRP A 97 -11.58 -4.53 -9.19
N VAL A 98 -10.74 -3.62 -8.72
CA VAL A 98 -9.74 -3.92 -7.69
C VAL A 98 -10.41 -3.86 -6.33
N LYS A 99 -10.22 -4.89 -5.52
CA LYS A 99 -10.85 -5.03 -4.20
C LYS A 99 -9.83 -5.45 -3.17
N VAL A 100 -9.99 -4.98 -1.92
CA VAL A 100 -9.13 -5.33 -0.80
C VAL A 100 -9.92 -6.13 0.21
N GLU A 101 -9.32 -7.24 0.68
CA GLU A 101 -9.92 -8.11 1.70
C GLU A 101 -9.42 -7.70 3.09
N LEU A 102 -10.35 -7.41 3.99
CA LEU A 102 -10.00 -6.99 5.36
C LEU A 102 -10.17 -8.10 6.42
N GLY A 103 -10.53 -9.27 5.98
CA GLY A 103 -10.70 -10.39 6.91
C GLY A 103 -12.13 -10.79 7.21
#